data_5e17b30369e0a0b4f77e5de3c92f5e07
#
_entry.id   5e17b30369e0a0b4f77e5de3c92f5e07
#
_cell.length_a   1.000
_cell.length_b   1.000
_cell.length_c   1.000
_cell.angle_alpha   90.00
_cell.angle_beta   90.00
_cell.angle_gamma   90.00
#
_symmetry.space_group_name_H-M   'P 1'
#
loop_
_entity.id
_entity.type
_entity.pdbx_description
1 polymer ?
#
loop_
_entity_poly.entity_id
_entity_poly.type
_entity_poly.pdbx_seq_one_letter_code
_entity_poly.pdbx_strand_id
1 'polypeptide(L)'
;MKKYRILMVVVALASSLTLTSCSGSSDTEDGSGSDAFNTITDIFSDSVNVRTVKDAYIQACSTATLGEMADAFMSDPQWRDFTGTSGNTIVELTGGISFDGMPAEALIQFEISGGSFEATYLGINDVDQNMLMLSSLLNKMCDAA
;
A
#
# COMPACT_ATOMS: atom_id res chain seq x y z
N MET A 1 -25.68 -27.00 -3.02
CA MET A 1 -25.52 -26.31 -1.74
C MET A 1 -24.41 -26.96 -0.95
N LYS A 2 -23.18 -26.42 -1.02
CA LYS A 2 -22.05 -26.93 -0.23
C LYS A 2 -21.85 -26.01 0.97
N LYS A 3 -22.14 -26.55 2.15
CA LYS A 3 -21.94 -25.87 3.44
C LYS A 3 -20.46 -25.96 3.80
N TYR A 4 -19.72 -24.85 3.77
CA TYR A 4 -18.38 -24.79 4.33
C TYR A 4 -18.48 -24.59 5.85
N ARG A 5 -18.04 -25.57 6.61
CA ARG A 5 -17.86 -25.51 8.06
C ARG A 5 -16.52 -24.81 8.33
N ILE A 6 -16.59 -23.60 8.86
CA ILE A 6 -15.41 -22.90 9.38
C ILE A 6 -15.05 -23.56 10.71
N LEU A 7 -13.89 -24.21 10.73
CA LEU A 7 -13.29 -24.76 11.94
C LEU A 7 -12.49 -23.65 12.62
N MET A 8 -13.03 -23.08 13.69
CA MET A 8 -12.29 -22.19 14.57
C MET A 8 -11.32 -23.01 15.41
N VAL A 9 -10.02 -22.88 15.13
CA VAL A 9 -8.96 -23.36 16.05
C VAL A 9 -8.57 -22.19 16.94
N VAL A 10 -9.02 -22.24 18.19
CA VAL A 10 -8.58 -21.35 19.24
C VAL A 10 -7.29 -21.93 19.81
N VAL A 11 -6.15 -21.34 19.51
CA VAL A 11 -4.88 -21.65 20.16
C VAL A 11 -4.66 -20.64 21.27
N ALA A 12 -4.92 -21.05 22.50
CA ALA A 12 -4.55 -20.31 23.68
C ALA A 12 -3.08 -20.60 24.02
N LEU A 13 -2.19 -19.63 23.81
CA LEU A 13 -0.81 -19.67 24.29
C LEU A 13 -0.68 -18.74 25.51
N ALA A 14 -0.68 -19.36 26.66
CA ALA A 14 -0.26 -18.71 27.90
C ALA A 14 1.27 -18.65 27.93
N SER A 15 1.87 -17.45 27.88
CA SER A 15 3.29 -17.25 28.09
C SER A 15 3.51 -16.42 29.34
N SER A 16 4.08 -17.09 30.35
CA SER A 16 4.53 -16.56 31.65
C SER A 16 5.68 -15.56 31.43
N LEU A 17 5.49 -14.34 31.97
CA LEU A 17 6.51 -13.31 32.11
C LEU A 17 7.41 -13.65 33.28
N THR A 18 8.70 -13.92 33.02
CA THR A 18 9.75 -13.87 34.06
C THR A 18 10.47 -12.53 33.95
N LEU A 19 10.22 -11.66 34.91
CA LEU A 19 11.01 -10.45 35.16
C LEU A 19 12.33 -10.86 35.81
N THR A 20 13.43 -10.72 35.07
CA THR A 20 14.77 -10.78 35.64
C THR A 20 15.32 -9.35 35.67
N SER A 21 15.32 -8.80 36.89
CA SER A 21 16.01 -7.56 37.24
C SER A 21 17.51 -7.87 37.34
N CYS A 22 18.33 -7.20 36.52
CA CYS A 22 19.77 -7.08 36.75
C CYS A 22 20.15 -5.61 36.79
N SER A 23 20.44 -5.20 38.01
CA SER A 23 21.14 -3.94 38.37
C SER A 23 22.64 -4.18 38.13
N GLY A 24 23.31 -3.32 37.42
CA GLY A 24 24.77 -3.38 37.18
C GLY A 24 25.27 -2.11 36.53
N SER A 25 26.06 -1.35 37.31
CA SER A 25 26.63 -0.05 37.03
C SER A 25 27.73 -0.04 35.97
N SER A 26 27.85 1.14 35.32
CA SER A 26 29.05 1.80 34.77
C SER A 26 29.98 1.01 33.83
N ASP A 27 30.13 1.48 32.62
CA ASP A 27 31.21 2.36 32.13
C ASP A 27 31.10 2.55 30.62
N THR A 28 31.17 3.79 30.24
CA THR A 28 31.79 4.43 29.06
C THR A 28 32.23 3.52 27.91
N GLU A 29 31.66 3.71 26.70
CA GLU A 29 32.31 4.17 25.48
C GLU A 29 31.43 3.91 24.27
N ASP A 30 31.12 4.99 23.58
CA ASP A 30 31.17 5.28 22.14
C ASP A 30 30.87 4.14 21.17
N GLY A 31 29.78 4.29 20.43
CA GLY A 31 29.53 3.42 19.27
C GLY A 31 28.08 3.36 18.85
N SER A 32 27.64 4.37 18.10
CA SER A 32 26.68 4.26 17.01
C SER A 32 25.48 3.31 17.22
N GLY A 33 24.50 3.76 17.95
CA GLY A 33 23.20 3.08 18.10
C GLY A 33 22.11 3.67 17.20
N SER A 34 22.44 4.07 15.95
CA SER A 34 21.47 4.70 15.04
C SER A 34 20.73 3.72 14.14
N ASP A 35 21.19 2.47 14.03
CA ASP A 35 20.69 1.55 13.01
C ASP A 35 19.41 0.78 13.43
N ALA A 36 19.19 0.62 14.73
CA ALA A 36 18.02 -0.14 15.20
C ALA A 36 16.71 0.68 15.19
N PHE A 37 16.79 2.00 15.31
CA PHE A 37 15.61 2.87 15.25
C PHE A 37 15.15 3.14 13.80
N ASN A 38 16.07 3.18 12.84
CA ASN A 38 15.73 3.31 11.42
C ASN A 38 14.98 2.09 10.88
N THR A 39 15.30 0.88 11.36
CA THR A 39 14.67 -0.35 10.88
C THR A 39 13.20 -0.47 11.29
N ILE A 40 12.80 0.15 12.41
CA ILE A 40 11.40 0.10 12.88
C ILE A 40 10.53 1.15 12.18
N THR A 41 11.09 2.30 11.80
CA THR A 41 10.36 3.32 11.04
C THR A 41 10.15 2.91 9.59
N ASP A 42 11.04 2.11 9.00
CA ASP A 42 10.89 1.61 7.63
C ASP A 42 9.76 0.58 7.49
N ILE A 43 9.34 -0.08 8.56
CA ILE A 43 8.22 -1.06 8.54
C ILE A 43 6.85 -0.36 8.42
N PHE A 44 6.77 0.91 8.82
CA PHE A 44 5.52 1.69 8.84
C PHE A 44 5.50 2.87 7.88
N SER A 45 6.58 3.11 7.13
CA SER A 45 6.66 4.19 6.14
C SER A 45 6.51 3.63 4.73
N ASP A 46 5.74 4.34 3.91
CA ASP A 46 5.69 4.09 2.46
C ASP A 46 7.11 4.11 1.88
N SER A 47 7.43 3.20 0.99
CA SER A 47 8.71 3.21 0.28
C SER A 47 8.90 4.51 -0.52
N VAL A 48 10.13 4.80 -0.93
CA VAL A 48 10.41 5.98 -1.78
C VAL A 48 9.61 5.91 -3.08
N ASN A 49 9.45 4.72 -3.66
CA ASN A 49 8.70 4.52 -4.90
C ASN A 49 7.21 4.80 -4.69
N VAL A 50 6.63 4.27 -3.61
CA VAL A 50 5.22 4.52 -3.24
C VAL A 50 5.00 6.02 -3.06
N ARG A 51 5.86 6.72 -2.29
CA ARG A 51 5.74 8.16 -2.09
C ARG A 51 5.85 8.95 -3.40
N THR A 52 6.75 8.55 -4.30
CA THR A 52 6.91 9.19 -5.61
C THR A 52 5.60 9.21 -6.40
N VAL A 53 4.83 8.13 -6.35
CA VAL A 53 3.54 8.03 -7.05
C VAL A 53 2.42 8.66 -6.22
N LYS A 54 2.33 8.34 -4.94
CA LYS A 54 1.26 8.76 -4.03
C LYS A 54 1.19 10.28 -3.85
N ASP A 55 2.36 10.96 -3.74
CA ASP A 55 2.45 12.40 -3.51
C ASP A 55 2.43 13.21 -4.82
N ALA A 56 2.31 12.55 -5.97
CA ALA A 56 2.32 13.21 -7.27
C ALA A 56 0.94 13.67 -7.73
N TYR A 57 0.93 14.79 -8.45
CA TYR A 57 -0.21 15.23 -9.25
C TYR A 57 -0.14 14.57 -10.63
N ILE A 58 -1.27 14.14 -11.15
CA ILE A 58 -1.35 13.58 -12.51
C ILE A 58 -2.00 14.58 -13.46
N GLN A 59 -1.79 14.39 -14.76
CA GLN A 59 -2.35 15.28 -15.78
C GLN A 59 -3.89 15.35 -15.74
N ALA A 60 -4.53 14.26 -15.33
CA ALA A 60 -5.99 14.19 -15.17
C ALA A 60 -6.50 14.94 -13.92
N CYS A 61 -5.61 15.24 -12.94
CA CYS A 61 -5.96 15.91 -11.70
C CYS A 61 -4.79 16.79 -11.22
N SER A 62 -4.98 18.11 -11.32
CA SER A 62 -4.01 19.09 -10.82
C SER A 62 -4.34 19.66 -9.44
N THR A 63 -5.47 19.26 -8.86
CA THR A 63 -6.00 19.79 -7.60
C THR A 63 -5.73 18.89 -6.41
N ALA A 64 -5.50 17.60 -6.64
CA ALA A 64 -5.24 16.61 -5.63
C ALA A 64 -4.11 15.65 -6.06
N THR A 65 -3.36 15.13 -5.10
CA THR A 65 -2.36 14.07 -5.32
C THR A 65 -3.05 12.72 -5.52
N LEU A 66 -2.35 11.75 -6.09
CA LEU A 66 -2.89 10.39 -6.24
C LEU A 66 -3.27 9.75 -4.89
N GLY A 67 -2.53 10.06 -3.82
CA GLY A 67 -2.88 9.62 -2.47
C GLY A 67 -4.21 10.20 -2.00
N GLU A 68 -4.40 11.51 -2.13
CA GLU A 68 -5.65 12.19 -1.78
C GLU A 68 -6.83 11.68 -2.60
N MET A 69 -6.61 11.43 -3.89
CA MET A 69 -7.62 10.83 -4.77
C MET A 69 -8.00 9.41 -4.33
N ALA A 70 -7.03 8.61 -3.94
CA ALA A 70 -7.28 7.25 -3.45
C ALA A 70 -8.04 7.27 -2.13
N ASP A 71 -7.61 8.11 -1.17
CA ASP A 71 -8.25 8.24 0.15
C ASP A 71 -9.70 8.78 0.06
N ALA A 72 -9.99 9.64 -0.92
CA ALA A 72 -11.32 10.20 -1.12
C ALA A 72 -12.30 9.22 -1.83
N PHE A 73 -11.79 8.37 -2.71
CA PHE A 73 -12.62 7.55 -3.60
C PHE A 73 -12.69 6.08 -3.21
N MET A 74 -11.59 5.51 -2.69
CA MET A 74 -11.48 4.10 -2.36
C MET A 74 -11.71 3.85 -0.87
N SER A 75 -12.27 2.71 -0.53
CA SER A 75 -12.26 2.22 0.85
C SER A 75 -11.00 1.41 1.09
N ASP A 76 -10.32 1.69 2.21
CA ASP A 76 -9.10 1.01 2.66
C ASP A 76 -8.01 0.93 1.57
N PRO A 77 -7.54 2.07 1.00
CA PRO A 77 -6.53 2.07 -0.04
C PRO A 77 -5.19 1.55 0.49
N GLN A 78 -4.62 0.56 -0.19
CA GLN A 78 -3.34 -0.05 0.14
C GLN A 78 -2.34 0.21 -0.98
N TRP A 79 -1.12 0.56 -0.59
CA TRP A 79 -0.02 0.86 -1.50
C TRP A 79 1.13 -0.10 -1.28
N ARG A 80 1.71 -0.61 -2.36
CA ARG A 80 2.95 -1.39 -2.32
C ARG A 80 3.77 -1.17 -3.58
N ASP A 81 5.07 -1.46 -3.52
CA ASP A 81 5.93 -1.51 -4.70
C ASP A 81 6.63 -2.86 -4.81
N PHE A 82 6.97 -3.21 -6.03
CA PHE A 82 7.71 -4.42 -6.35
C PHE A 82 8.41 -4.29 -7.71
N THR A 83 9.34 -5.20 -7.99
CA THR A 83 9.96 -5.30 -9.30
C THR A 83 9.13 -6.23 -10.19
N GLY A 84 8.64 -5.71 -11.30
CA GLY A 84 7.92 -6.48 -12.31
C GLY A 84 8.81 -7.51 -13.03
N THR A 85 8.21 -8.40 -13.80
CA THR A 85 8.91 -9.47 -14.52
C THR A 85 9.88 -8.95 -15.59
N SER A 86 9.66 -7.75 -16.12
CA SER A 86 10.55 -7.04 -17.04
C SER A 86 11.66 -6.26 -16.36
N GLY A 87 11.75 -6.29 -15.02
CA GLY A 87 12.74 -5.55 -14.24
C GLY A 87 12.35 -4.12 -13.91
N ASN A 88 11.16 -3.67 -14.31
CA ASN A 88 10.66 -2.33 -14.03
C ASN A 88 10.12 -2.25 -12.58
N THR A 89 10.22 -1.08 -11.98
CA THR A 89 9.60 -0.83 -10.68
C THR A 89 8.11 -0.52 -10.89
N ILE A 90 7.27 -1.29 -10.21
CA ILE A 90 5.81 -1.13 -10.22
C ILE A 90 5.37 -0.66 -8.85
N VAL A 91 4.53 0.37 -8.81
CA VAL A 91 3.76 0.76 -7.63
C VAL A 91 2.31 0.34 -7.85
N GLU A 92 1.74 -0.35 -6.89
CA GLU A 92 0.39 -0.87 -6.95
C GLU A 92 -0.48 -0.24 -5.88
N LEU A 93 -1.66 0.20 -6.29
CA LEU A 93 -2.73 0.67 -5.42
C LEU A 93 -3.89 -0.32 -5.51
N THR A 94 -4.33 -0.82 -4.37
CA THR A 94 -5.56 -1.63 -4.26
C THR A 94 -6.54 -0.98 -3.29
N GLY A 95 -7.83 -1.18 -3.51
CA GLY A 95 -8.86 -0.69 -2.59
C GLY A 95 -10.27 -0.97 -3.09
N GLY A 96 -11.23 -0.89 -2.16
CA GLY A 96 -12.63 -1.10 -2.47
C GLY A 96 -13.23 0.10 -3.20
N ILE A 97 -14.04 -0.17 -4.22
CA ILE A 97 -14.77 0.83 -4.99
C ILE A 97 -16.25 0.45 -5.13
N SER A 98 -17.09 1.38 -5.55
CA SER A 98 -18.43 1.07 -6.06
C SER A 98 -18.38 1.02 -7.59
N PHE A 99 -18.61 -0.15 -8.16
CA PHE A 99 -18.64 -0.37 -9.60
C PHE A 99 -20.05 -0.84 -10.01
N ASP A 100 -20.71 -0.10 -10.88
CA ASP A 100 -22.13 -0.32 -11.26
C ASP A 100 -23.08 -0.46 -10.07
N GLY A 101 -22.79 0.29 -8.98
CA GLY A 101 -23.59 0.26 -7.76
C GLY A 101 -23.36 -0.95 -6.86
N MET A 102 -22.37 -1.80 -7.18
CA MET A 102 -21.96 -2.96 -6.39
C MET A 102 -20.56 -2.77 -5.81
N PRO A 103 -20.27 -3.31 -4.63
CA PRO A 103 -18.93 -3.35 -4.10
C PRO A 103 -17.99 -4.15 -5.02
N ALA A 104 -16.83 -3.59 -5.33
CA ALA A 104 -15.79 -4.22 -6.12
C ALA A 104 -14.42 -3.85 -5.56
N GLU A 105 -13.40 -4.62 -5.90
CA GLU A 105 -12.00 -4.30 -5.60
C GLU A 105 -11.34 -3.81 -6.89
N ALA A 106 -10.67 -2.66 -6.81
CA ALA A 106 -9.85 -2.15 -7.90
C ALA A 106 -8.37 -2.31 -7.57
N LEU A 107 -7.58 -2.64 -8.58
CA LEU A 107 -6.14 -2.74 -8.55
C LEU A 107 -5.58 -1.91 -9.70
N ILE A 108 -4.78 -0.88 -9.38
CA ILE A 108 -4.14 0.01 -10.35
C ILE A 108 -2.62 -0.17 -10.23
N GLN A 109 -1.92 -0.31 -11.36
CA GLN A 109 -0.45 -0.35 -11.37
C GLN A 109 0.11 0.85 -12.12
N PHE A 110 1.16 1.40 -11.50
CA PHE A 110 1.95 2.51 -12.02
C PHE A 110 3.37 2.02 -12.26
N GLU A 111 3.86 2.11 -13.48
CA GLU A 111 5.23 1.77 -13.83
C GLU A 111 6.12 3.00 -13.71
N ILE A 112 7.21 2.89 -12.94
CA ILE A 112 8.21 3.95 -12.78
C ILE A 112 9.33 3.75 -13.80
N SER A 113 9.61 4.78 -14.57
CA SER A 113 10.69 4.81 -15.56
C SER A 113 11.32 6.21 -15.65
N GLY A 114 12.64 6.29 -15.52
CA GLY A 114 13.40 7.51 -15.76
C GLY A 114 13.00 8.70 -14.86
N GLY A 115 12.48 8.47 -13.67
CA GLY A 115 12.04 9.52 -12.74
C GLY A 115 10.62 10.04 -13.00
N SER A 116 9.88 9.42 -13.92
CA SER A 116 8.46 9.60 -14.15
C SER A 116 7.72 8.29 -13.94
N PHE A 117 6.40 8.34 -13.89
CA PHE A 117 5.57 7.13 -13.83
C PHE A 117 4.36 7.25 -14.75
N GLU A 118 3.81 6.11 -15.13
CA GLU A 118 2.62 5.99 -15.94
C GLU A 118 1.69 4.93 -15.37
N ALA A 119 0.37 5.19 -15.38
CA ALA A 119 -0.62 4.18 -15.03
C ALA A 119 -0.76 3.20 -16.22
N THR A 120 -0.40 1.94 -16.01
CA THR A 120 -0.27 0.93 -17.07
C THR A 120 -1.29 -0.19 -16.99
N TYR A 121 -1.93 -0.38 -15.85
CA TYR A 121 -2.85 -1.48 -15.62
C TYR A 121 -4.00 -1.10 -14.69
N LEU A 122 -5.18 -1.64 -14.97
CA LEU A 122 -6.35 -1.65 -14.10
C LEU A 122 -6.98 -3.05 -14.09
N GLY A 123 -7.16 -3.60 -12.90
CA GLY A 123 -8.02 -4.77 -12.65
C GLY A 123 -9.22 -4.37 -11.79
N ILE A 124 -10.39 -4.94 -12.06
CA ILE A 124 -11.57 -4.84 -11.22
C ILE A 124 -12.07 -6.25 -10.93
N ASN A 125 -12.08 -6.65 -9.64
CA ASN A 125 -12.40 -8.02 -9.23
C ASN A 125 -11.59 -9.08 -10.02
N ASP A 126 -10.28 -8.88 -10.16
CA ASP A 126 -9.34 -9.72 -10.91
C ASP A 126 -9.62 -9.80 -12.42
N VAL A 127 -10.43 -8.89 -12.97
CA VAL A 127 -10.69 -8.82 -14.41
C VAL A 127 -9.97 -7.61 -15.00
N ASP A 128 -9.11 -7.87 -15.98
CA ASP A 128 -8.36 -6.83 -16.68
C ASP A 128 -9.28 -5.83 -17.37
N GLN A 129 -9.00 -4.55 -17.20
CA GLN A 129 -9.74 -3.46 -17.82
C GLN A 129 -8.89 -2.77 -18.89
N ASN A 130 -9.54 -2.12 -19.84
CA ASN A 130 -8.85 -1.36 -20.87
C ASN A 130 -8.41 0.03 -20.36
N MET A 131 -7.50 0.68 -21.10
CA MET A 131 -6.93 1.99 -20.74
C MET A 131 -7.98 3.11 -20.68
N LEU A 132 -9.09 2.99 -21.42
CA LEU A 132 -10.17 3.97 -21.36
C LEU A 132 -10.89 3.90 -20.00
N MET A 133 -11.11 2.69 -19.49
CA MET A 133 -11.69 2.47 -18.16
C MET A 133 -10.74 3.00 -17.07
N LEU A 134 -9.44 2.75 -17.20
CA LEU A 134 -8.42 3.29 -16.28
C LEU A 134 -8.47 4.83 -16.26
N SER A 135 -8.46 5.48 -17.40
CA SER A 135 -8.57 6.94 -17.50
C SER A 135 -9.88 7.47 -16.90
N SER A 136 -10.99 6.77 -17.14
CA SER A 136 -12.29 7.14 -16.57
C SER A 136 -12.31 7.00 -15.06
N LEU A 137 -11.67 5.95 -14.51
CA LEU A 137 -11.55 5.75 -13.06
C LEU A 137 -10.72 6.86 -12.42
N LEU A 138 -9.55 7.18 -12.97
CA LEU A 138 -8.70 8.26 -12.46
C LEU A 138 -9.40 9.62 -12.48
N ASN A 139 -10.19 9.93 -13.52
CA ASN A 139 -11.02 11.14 -13.54
C ASN A 139 -12.07 11.14 -12.43
N LYS A 140 -12.76 10.01 -12.20
CA LYS A 140 -13.74 9.90 -11.11
C LYS A 140 -13.11 10.03 -9.72
N MET A 141 -11.90 9.49 -9.55
CA MET A 141 -11.11 9.66 -8.31
C MET A 141 -10.75 11.13 -8.10
N CYS A 142 -10.40 11.86 -9.16
CA CYS A 142 -10.14 13.29 -9.09
C CYS A 142 -11.40 14.10 -8.72
N ASP A 143 -12.54 13.73 -9.29
CA ASP A 143 -13.83 14.41 -9.00
C ASP A 143 -14.28 14.20 -7.55
N ALA A 144 -13.80 13.16 -6.87
CA ALA A 144 -14.11 12.84 -5.49
C ALA A 144 -13.18 13.52 -4.48
N ALA A 145 -11.97 13.91 -4.90
CA ALA A 145 -10.96 14.56 -4.09
C ALA A 145 -11.12 16.08 -4.11
#